data_d7efd966927f927794c1bc2110aae3ab
#
_entry.id   d7efd966927f927794c1bc2110aae3ab
#
_cell.length_a   1.000
_cell.length_b   1.000
_cell.length_c   1.000
_cell.angle_alpha   90.00
_cell.angle_beta   90.00
_cell.angle_gamma   90.00
#
_symmetry.space_group_name_H-M   'P 1'
#
loop_
_entity.id
_entity.type
_entity.pdbx_description
1 polymer ?
#
loop_
_entity_poly.entity_id
_entity_poly.type
_entity_poly.pdbx_seq_one_letter_code
_entity_poly.pdbx_strand_id
1 'polypeptide(L)'
;MPADRLSLSEVLGLSPWRLRLRETVFAVRGDALTPPSRFDHTSLRILQPRLALAVWRGQRPFGRAVPIYNLFNRTPTPIERGWSVRKTQVRDFQGGTLTYDSHNGTDFATAPGTVIVAPAAGRAILVVSEFHRGGLKLLLDHGDGLATSYAHLARVLIAPGDVVARGQPIALSGASGLNFVAALGADPPHLHFNVWLDGEPVDPFAAAGEASLWRRANDPTPGATDRDLPPTTIDDARLAAQLDACRDPDLAARLRAIPDRVERALATVFARNYQPMRFTDHVSPYASRAARVPRLDLPFAATDYDRIHLPSP
;
A
#
# COMPACT_ATOMS: atom_id res chain seq x y z
N MET A 1 -22.34 -11.28 12.68
CA MET A 1 -22.14 -12.45 11.82
C MET A 1 -20.86 -13.13 12.28
N PRO A 2 -20.78 -14.46 12.50
CA PRO A 2 -19.51 -15.10 12.71
C PRO A 2 -18.67 -14.85 11.45
N ALA A 3 -17.52 -14.24 11.60
CA ALA A 3 -16.57 -14.06 10.50
C ALA A 3 -16.23 -15.47 9.99
N ASP A 4 -16.63 -15.80 8.76
CA ASP A 4 -16.20 -17.02 8.09
C ASP A 4 -14.67 -17.08 8.21
N ARG A 5 -14.18 -18.20 8.74
CA ARG A 5 -12.74 -18.39 8.91
C ARG A 5 -12.05 -18.21 7.57
N LEU A 6 -11.01 -17.37 7.53
CA LEU A 6 -10.18 -17.21 6.36
C LEU A 6 -9.51 -18.56 6.03
N SER A 7 -9.59 -18.98 4.77
CA SER A 7 -8.82 -20.12 4.28
C SER A 7 -7.35 -19.69 4.06
N LEU A 8 -6.43 -20.64 4.14
CA LEU A 8 -5.01 -20.38 3.83
C LEU A 8 -4.83 -19.85 2.41
N SER A 9 -5.66 -20.29 1.46
CA SER A 9 -5.66 -19.80 0.08
C SER A 9 -6.04 -18.32 -0.02
N GLU A 10 -7.01 -17.85 0.80
CA GLU A 10 -7.35 -16.41 0.87
C GLU A 10 -6.21 -15.63 1.51
N VAL A 11 -5.71 -16.11 2.66
CA VAL A 11 -4.61 -15.44 3.38
C VAL A 11 -3.41 -15.22 2.48
N LEU A 12 -3.01 -16.22 1.69
CA LEU A 12 -1.84 -16.15 0.81
C LEU A 12 -2.18 -15.66 -0.61
N GLY A 13 -3.45 -15.47 -0.94
CA GLY A 13 -3.88 -15.00 -2.27
C GLY A 13 -3.60 -16.01 -3.38
N LEU A 14 -3.69 -17.33 -3.14
CA LEU A 14 -3.28 -18.36 -4.08
C LEU A 14 -4.29 -18.65 -5.19
N SER A 15 -5.52 -18.17 -5.07
CA SER A 15 -6.56 -18.38 -6.09
C SER A 15 -6.67 -17.18 -7.04
N PRO A 16 -6.88 -17.41 -8.36
CA PRO A 16 -6.80 -18.68 -9.08
C PRO A 16 -5.34 -19.06 -9.39
N TRP A 17 -4.94 -20.27 -9.03
CA TRP A 17 -3.54 -20.71 -9.01
C TRP A 17 -2.80 -20.59 -10.37
N ARG A 18 -3.49 -20.80 -11.51
CA ARG A 18 -2.89 -20.67 -12.85
C ARG A 18 -2.46 -19.22 -13.14
N LEU A 19 -3.26 -18.25 -12.71
CA LEU A 19 -2.89 -16.84 -12.82
C LEU A 19 -1.67 -16.55 -11.94
N ARG A 20 -1.66 -17.04 -10.70
CA ARG A 20 -0.55 -16.84 -9.75
C ARG A 20 0.77 -17.41 -10.26
N LEU A 21 0.72 -18.56 -10.93
CA LEU A 21 1.91 -19.12 -11.58
C LEU A 21 2.44 -18.19 -12.69
N ARG A 22 1.56 -17.64 -13.54
CA ARG A 22 1.95 -16.67 -14.58
C ARG A 22 2.57 -15.41 -13.98
N GLU A 23 1.96 -14.87 -12.93
CA GLU A 23 2.46 -13.70 -12.21
C GLU A 23 3.81 -13.97 -11.53
N THR A 24 4.03 -15.18 -11.02
CA THR A 24 5.34 -15.59 -10.47
C THR A 24 6.42 -15.60 -11.56
N VAL A 25 6.11 -16.17 -12.73
CA VAL A 25 7.04 -16.15 -13.88
C VAL A 25 7.31 -14.70 -14.32
N PHE A 26 6.28 -13.87 -14.35
CA PHE A 26 6.40 -12.44 -14.66
C PHE A 26 7.32 -11.70 -13.65
N ALA A 27 7.19 -11.96 -12.34
CA ALA A 27 8.06 -11.36 -11.33
C ALA A 27 9.55 -11.64 -11.56
N VAL A 28 9.86 -12.86 -12.04
CA VAL A 28 11.24 -13.34 -12.26
C VAL A 28 11.80 -12.90 -13.61
N ARG A 29 10.96 -12.83 -14.65
CA ARG A 29 11.40 -12.55 -16.02
C ARG A 29 11.13 -11.13 -16.48
N GLY A 30 10.13 -10.45 -15.91
CA GLY A 30 9.61 -9.21 -16.44
C GLY A 30 8.92 -9.40 -17.81
N ASP A 31 8.72 -8.30 -18.49
CA ASP A 31 8.29 -8.21 -19.91
C ASP A 31 9.02 -7.05 -20.60
N ALA A 32 8.60 -6.72 -21.84
CA ALA A 32 9.22 -5.64 -22.61
C ALA A 32 9.13 -4.25 -21.97
N LEU A 33 8.16 -4.05 -21.07
CA LEU A 33 7.90 -2.76 -20.39
C LEU A 33 8.18 -2.81 -18.88
N THR A 34 8.46 -3.98 -18.32
CA THR A 34 8.65 -4.12 -16.87
C THR A 34 9.81 -5.08 -16.62
N PRO A 35 10.97 -4.60 -16.16
CA PRO A 35 12.09 -5.45 -15.87
C PRO A 35 11.82 -6.38 -14.67
N PRO A 36 12.57 -7.48 -14.55
CA PRO A 36 12.42 -8.41 -13.42
C PRO A 36 12.66 -7.73 -12.08
N SER A 37 12.06 -8.27 -11.04
CA SER A 37 12.31 -7.84 -9.66
C SER A 37 13.77 -8.11 -9.27
N ARG A 38 14.34 -7.22 -8.46
CA ARG A 38 15.75 -7.25 -8.06
C ARG A 38 15.89 -7.63 -6.59
N PHE A 39 16.70 -8.64 -6.33
CA PHE A 39 17.05 -9.07 -4.98
C PHE A 39 18.49 -9.64 -4.96
N ASP A 40 19.10 -9.61 -3.80
CA ASP A 40 20.43 -10.16 -3.52
C ASP A 40 20.52 -10.58 -2.03
N HIS A 41 21.73 -10.86 -1.54
CA HIS A 41 21.94 -11.23 -0.15
C HIS A 41 21.47 -10.17 0.86
N THR A 42 21.43 -8.89 0.47
CA THR A 42 20.93 -7.81 1.35
C THR A 42 19.43 -7.89 1.56
N SER A 43 18.69 -8.54 0.64
CA SER A 43 17.25 -8.78 0.77
C SER A 43 16.91 -9.67 1.97
N LEU A 44 17.83 -10.51 2.42
CA LEU A 44 17.64 -11.34 3.62
C LEU A 44 17.52 -10.48 4.89
N ARG A 45 17.99 -9.23 4.86
CA ARG A 45 17.94 -8.31 6.00
C ARG A 45 16.54 -7.74 6.27
N ILE A 46 15.58 -7.93 5.34
CA ILE A 46 14.18 -7.55 5.58
C ILE A 46 13.42 -8.62 6.37
N LEU A 47 13.92 -9.86 6.37
CA LEU A 47 13.27 -10.97 7.04
C LEU A 47 13.39 -10.86 8.57
N GLN A 48 12.27 -11.09 9.25
CA GLN A 48 12.18 -11.06 10.71
C GLN A 48 11.53 -12.36 11.25
N PRO A 49 12.21 -13.51 11.20
CA PRO A 49 11.58 -14.82 11.45
C PRO A 49 10.97 -14.96 12.85
N ARG A 50 11.53 -14.30 13.88
CA ARG A 50 10.96 -14.33 15.24
C ARG A 50 9.63 -13.56 15.30
N LEU A 51 9.58 -12.36 14.70
CA LEU A 51 8.36 -11.57 14.60
C LEU A 51 7.33 -12.30 13.72
N ALA A 52 7.76 -12.84 12.57
CA ALA A 52 6.93 -13.60 11.67
C ALA A 52 6.24 -14.78 12.40
N LEU A 53 7.00 -15.58 13.12
CA LEU A 53 6.46 -16.73 13.85
C LEU A 53 5.42 -16.32 14.91
N ALA A 54 5.67 -15.24 15.65
CA ALA A 54 4.72 -14.71 16.63
C ALA A 54 3.42 -14.23 15.96
N VAL A 55 3.55 -13.45 14.90
CA VAL A 55 2.40 -12.88 14.19
C VAL A 55 1.59 -13.95 13.46
N TRP A 56 2.22 -14.95 12.83
CA TRP A 56 1.52 -16.08 12.22
C TRP A 56 0.70 -16.89 13.24
N ARG A 57 1.13 -16.93 14.50
CA ARG A 57 0.40 -17.57 15.60
C ARG A 57 -0.68 -16.68 16.22
N GLY A 58 -0.93 -15.49 15.67
CA GLY A 58 -1.88 -14.51 16.22
C GLY A 58 -1.41 -13.85 17.52
N GLN A 59 -0.12 -13.95 17.83
CA GLN A 59 0.45 -13.31 19.02
C GLN A 59 0.67 -11.82 18.78
N ARG A 60 0.53 -11.03 19.84
CA ARG A 60 0.79 -9.57 19.85
C ARG A 60 2.01 -9.30 20.75
N PRO A 61 3.24 -9.39 20.21
CA PRO A 61 4.46 -9.33 21.03
C PRO A 61 4.65 -8.00 21.77
N PHE A 62 3.98 -6.93 21.30
CA PHE A 62 4.00 -5.60 21.91
C PHE A 62 2.62 -5.17 22.44
N GLY A 63 1.77 -6.13 22.79
CA GLY A 63 0.43 -5.90 23.31
C GLY A 63 -0.45 -5.19 22.29
N ARG A 64 -0.96 -4.00 22.64
CA ARG A 64 -1.81 -3.19 21.74
C ARG A 64 -1.02 -2.22 20.87
N ALA A 65 0.30 -2.26 20.89
CA ALA A 65 1.13 -1.53 19.94
C ALA A 65 1.39 -2.37 18.69
N VAL A 66 0.95 -1.91 17.51
CA VAL A 66 1.25 -2.60 16.25
C VAL A 66 2.72 -2.38 15.87
N PRO A 67 3.50 -3.46 15.65
CA PRO A 67 4.90 -3.30 15.26
C PRO A 67 5.02 -2.82 13.82
N ILE A 68 5.84 -1.78 13.61
CA ILE A 68 6.31 -1.37 12.29
C ILE A 68 7.69 -2.00 12.08
N TYR A 69 7.88 -2.70 10.98
CA TYR A 69 9.15 -3.37 10.71
C TYR A 69 9.80 -2.98 9.38
N ASN A 70 9.09 -2.23 8.54
CA ASN A 70 9.64 -1.46 7.43
C ASN A 70 8.92 -0.13 7.33
N LEU A 71 9.70 0.93 7.12
CA LEU A 71 9.23 2.29 6.90
C LEU A 71 9.38 2.69 5.43
N PHE A 72 8.77 3.79 5.04
CA PHE A 72 8.94 4.37 3.72
C PHE A 72 10.42 4.71 3.45
N ASN A 73 10.94 4.33 2.28
CA ASN A 73 12.29 4.71 1.87
C ASN A 73 12.29 6.12 1.29
N ARG A 74 12.93 7.06 1.99
CA ARG A 74 13.07 8.46 1.58
C ARG A 74 14.25 8.72 0.66
N THR A 75 15.09 7.72 0.43
CA THR A 75 16.17 7.80 -0.55
C THR A 75 15.62 7.40 -1.91
N PRO A 76 15.68 8.31 -2.92
CA PRO A 76 15.22 7.95 -4.25
C PRO A 76 15.99 6.74 -4.79
N THR A 77 15.28 5.68 -5.10
CA THR A 77 15.85 4.48 -5.73
C THR A 77 15.35 4.39 -7.17
N PRO A 78 16.25 4.25 -8.15
CA PRO A 78 15.86 4.09 -9.54
C PRO A 78 15.08 2.80 -9.73
N ILE A 79 13.76 2.90 -9.98
CA ILE A 79 12.89 1.74 -10.22
C ILE A 79 12.80 1.38 -11.71
N GLU A 80 13.41 2.16 -12.58
CA GLU A 80 13.54 1.91 -14.03
C GLU A 80 14.29 0.61 -14.33
N ARG A 81 15.08 0.14 -13.37
CA ARG A 81 15.80 -1.14 -13.44
C ARG A 81 15.06 -2.31 -12.79
N GLY A 82 13.80 -2.12 -12.43
CA GLY A 82 12.94 -3.10 -11.76
C GLY A 82 12.76 -2.85 -10.27
N TRP A 83 11.67 -3.37 -9.75
CA TRP A 83 11.35 -3.31 -8.32
C TRP A 83 12.44 -4.01 -7.49
N SER A 84 12.94 -3.36 -6.45
CA SER A 84 14.07 -3.84 -5.66
C SER A 84 13.69 -4.03 -4.18
N VAL A 85 13.90 -5.24 -3.68
CA VAL A 85 13.78 -5.55 -2.24
C VAL A 85 15.14 -5.62 -1.55
N ARG A 86 16.20 -5.08 -2.18
CA ARG A 86 17.53 -4.99 -1.61
C ARG A 86 17.62 -3.87 -0.59
N LYS A 87 18.66 -3.89 0.23
CA LYS A 87 19.04 -2.80 1.14
C LYS A 87 20.38 -2.19 0.71
N THR A 88 20.39 -1.43 -0.38
CA THR A 88 21.61 -0.85 -0.94
C THR A 88 21.72 0.65 -0.68
N GLN A 89 20.60 1.38 -0.74
CA GLN A 89 20.55 2.82 -0.56
C GLN A 89 19.22 3.19 0.09
N VAL A 90 19.17 3.12 1.43
CA VAL A 90 17.91 3.20 2.18
C VAL A 90 18.02 4.22 3.32
N ARG A 91 16.94 5.01 3.50
CA ARG A 91 16.81 5.96 4.58
C ARG A 91 15.34 6.14 4.96
N ASP A 92 15.01 5.94 6.23
CA ASP A 92 13.70 6.24 6.78
C ASP A 92 13.59 7.67 7.33
N PHE A 93 12.42 8.07 7.84
CA PHE A 93 12.19 9.42 8.35
C PHE A 93 13.02 9.78 9.59
N GLN A 94 13.51 8.79 10.33
CA GLN A 94 14.40 8.98 11.49
C GLN A 94 15.87 9.07 11.08
N GLY A 95 16.18 8.88 9.78
CA GLY A 95 17.53 8.77 9.25
C GLY A 95 18.16 7.39 9.42
N GLY A 96 17.39 6.41 9.91
CA GLY A 96 17.75 5.01 10.05
C GLY A 96 17.59 4.22 8.75
N THR A 97 17.66 2.89 8.87
CA THR A 97 17.63 1.96 7.74
C THR A 97 16.51 0.91 7.86
N LEU A 98 15.43 1.23 8.58
CA LEU A 98 14.27 0.35 8.74
C LEU A 98 13.39 0.38 7.49
N THR A 99 13.96 0.06 6.35
CA THR A 99 13.31 0.06 5.04
C THR A 99 14.12 -0.74 4.01
N TYR A 100 13.67 -0.78 2.75
CA TYR A 100 14.41 -1.37 1.64
C TYR A 100 14.25 -0.53 0.35
N ASP A 101 15.05 -0.83 -0.69
CA ASP A 101 15.27 0.06 -1.84
C ASP A 101 14.00 0.65 -2.48
N SER A 102 13.02 -0.18 -2.83
CA SER A 102 11.78 0.29 -3.48
C SER A 102 10.58 0.37 -2.55
N HIS A 103 10.82 0.43 -1.22
CA HIS A 103 9.72 0.48 -0.25
C HIS A 103 9.05 1.85 -0.22
N ASN A 104 7.80 1.91 -0.63
CA ASN A 104 7.01 3.14 -0.76
C ASN A 104 5.81 3.22 0.19
N GLY A 105 5.86 2.51 1.30
CA GLY A 105 4.80 2.47 2.31
C GLY A 105 5.32 2.19 3.71
N THR A 106 4.41 1.87 4.62
CA THR A 106 4.70 1.44 5.98
C THR A 106 4.17 0.01 6.17
N ASP A 107 5.02 -0.90 6.65
CA ASP A 107 4.64 -2.28 6.93
C ASP A 107 4.32 -2.46 8.41
N PHE A 108 3.04 -2.64 8.70
CA PHE A 108 2.52 -2.94 10.01
C PHE A 108 2.37 -4.46 10.18
N ALA A 109 3.22 -5.08 10.98
CA ALA A 109 3.13 -6.53 11.22
C ALA A 109 1.88 -6.86 12.03
N THR A 110 0.99 -7.64 11.42
CA THR A 110 -0.33 -7.95 11.98
C THR A 110 -0.80 -9.33 11.55
N ALA A 111 -1.46 -10.05 12.46
CA ALA A 111 -1.96 -11.38 12.17
C ALA A 111 -3.00 -11.36 11.04
N PRO A 112 -3.00 -12.38 10.16
CA PRO A 112 -4.06 -12.55 9.17
C PRO A 112 -5.45 -12.53 9.81
N GLY A 113 -6.37 -11.77 9.20
CA GLY A 113 -7.72 -11.57 9.72
C GLY A 113 -7.87 -10.38 10.67
N THR A 114 -6.81 -9.64 10.99
CA THR A 114 -6.93 -8.36 11.71
C THR A 114 -7.77 -7.39 10.88
N VAL A 115 -8.72 -6.72 11.53
CA VAL A 115 -9.61 -5.76 10.86
C VAL A 115 -8.84 -4.49 10.52
N ILE A 116 -8.84 -4.15 9.23
CA ILE A 116 -8.32 -2.90 8.71
C ILE A 116 -9.49 -1.91 8.61
N VAL A 117 -9.29 -0.70 9.12
CA VAL A 117 -10.30 0.37 9.07
C VAL A 117 -9.81 1.54 8.22
N ALA A 118 -10.73 2.34 7.71
CA ALA A 118 -10.40 3.56 6.97
C ALA A 118 -9.76 4.61 7.92
N PRO A 119 -8.56 5.12 7.62
CA PRO A 119 -7.84 6.09 8.47
C PRO A 119 -8.41 7.50 8.38
N ALA A 120 -9.25 7.76 7.39
CA ALA A 120 -10.06 8.96 7.17
C ALA A 120 -11.32 8.55 6.42
N ALA A 121 -12.35 9.40 6.38
CA ALA A 121 -13.46 9.20 5.46
C ALA A 121 -12.93 9.12 4.02
N GLY A 122 -13.58 8.30 3.18
CA GLY A 122 -13.07 8.08 1.83
C GLY A 122 -14.06 7.38 0.92
N ARG A 123 -13.70 7.28 -0.36
CA ARG A 123 -14.39 6.52 -1.39
C ARG A 123 -13.49 5.39 -1.88
N ALA A 124 -14.01 4.18 -1.94
CA ALA A 124 -13.30 3.06 -2.55
C ALA A 124 -13.21 3.26 -4.07
N ILE A 125 -11.99 3.21 -4.61
CA ILE A 125 -11.73 3.45 -6.02
C ILE A 125 -11.58 2.14 -6.78
N LEU A 126 -10.72 1.26 -6.28
CA LEU A 126 -10.48 0.00 -6.95
C LEU A 126 -10.04 -1.09 -5.96
N VAL A 127 -10.33 -2.32 -6.35
CA VAL A 127 -9.81 -3.54 -5.73
C VAL A 127 -9.07 -4.31 -6.81
N VAL A 128 -7.81 -4.62 -6.56
CA VAL A 128 -6.96 -5.32 -7.54
C VAL A 128 -6.15 -6.42 -6.85
N SER A 129 -5.94 -7.52 -7.57
CA SER A 129 -5.16 -8.64 -7.06
C SER A 129 -4.03 -8.98 -8.02
N GLU A 130 -2.81 -8.66 -7.62
CA GLU A 130 -1.57 -8.90 -8.39
C GLU A 130 -0.58 -9.64 -7.49
N PHE A 131 -0.48 -10.96 -7.68
CA PHE A 131 0.33 -11.82 -6.81
C PHE A 131 1.81 -11.47 -6.83
N HIS A 132 2.32 -11.03 -7.96
CA HIS A 132 3.72 -10.61 -8.12
C HIS A 132 4.07 -9.31 -7.40
N ARG A 133 3.07 -8.51 -7.01
CA ARG A 133 3.28 -7.20 -6.39
C ARG A 133 2.13 -6.82 -5.44
N GLY A 134 2.33 -7.03 -4.14
CA GLY A 134 1.42 -6.59 -3.09
C GLY A 134 0.14 -7.43 -2.89
N GLY A 135 -0.07 -8.50 -3.67
CA GLY A 135 -1.23 -9.39 -3.51
C GLY A 135 -2.57 -8.69 -3.75
N LEU A 136 -3.56 -8.95 -2.88
CA LEU A 136 -4.85 -8.28 -2.88
C LEU A 136 -4.72 -6.87 -2.29
N LYS A 137 -5.18 -5.88 -3.05
CA LYS A 137 -5.03 -4.45 -2.73
C LYS A 137 -6.36 -3.72 -2.83
N LEU A 138 -6.53 -2.71 -2.00
CA LEU A 138 -7.62 -1.73 -2.00
C LEU A 138 -7.02 -0.33 -2.12
N LEU A 139 -7.65 0.56 -2.88
CA LEU A 139 -7.35 2.00 -2.95
C LEU A 139 -8.54 2.81 -2.47
N LEU A 140 -8.31 3.73 -1.53
CA LEU A 140 -9.27 4.76 -1.10
C LEU A 140 -8.83 6.15 -1.54
N ASP A 141 -9.77 6.93 -2.03
CA ASP A 141 -9.67 8.40 -2.18
C ASP A 141 -10.22 9.07 -0.92
N HIS A 142 -9.44 9.95 -0.30
CA HIS A 142 -9.83 10.73 0.86
C HIS A 142 -10.14 12.19 0.50
N GLY A 143 -10.20 12.49 -0.79
CA GLY A 143 -10.42 13.84 -1.28
C GLY A 143 -9.18 14.74 -1.18
N ASP A 144 -9.24 15.89 -1.83
CA ASP A 144 -8.19 16.90 -1.78
C ASP A 144 -6.78 16.33 -1.99
N GLY A 145 -6.61 15.48 -3.03
CA GLY A 145 -5.33 14.90 -3.43
C GLY A 145 -4.76 13.82 -2.51
N LEU A 146 -5.43 13.49 -1.40
CA LEU A 146 -4.98 12.44 -0.47
C LEU A 146 -5.63 11.10 -0.82
N ALA A 147 -4.82 10.07 -1.00
CA ALA A 147 -5.28 8.70 -1.16
C ALA A 147 -4.44 7.72 -0.33
N THR A 148 -5.02 6.57 0.01
CA THR A 148 -4.31 5.49 0.69
C THR A 148 -4.55 4.17 -0.02
N SER A 149 -3.54 3.28 -0.01
CA SER A 149 -3.72 1.91 -0.46
C SER A 149 -3.24 0.90 0.57
N TYR A 150 -3.86 -0.24 0.50
CA TYR A 150 -3.71 -1.34 1.45
C TYR A 150 -3.36 -2.58 0.66
N ALA A 151 -2.24 -3.21 0.94
CA ALA A 151 -1.79 -4.40 0.24
C ALA A 151 -1.62 -5.59 1.19
N HIS A 152 -1.37 -6.76 0.61
CA HIS A 152 -1.28 -8.05 1.30
C HIS A 152 -2.56 -8.46 2.03
N LEU A 153 -3.72 -7.95 1.60
CA LEU A 153 -5.01 -8.25 2.19
C LEU A 153 -5.41 -9.71 1.97
N ALA A 154 -6.15 -10.30 2.93
CA ALA A 154 -6.84 -11.57 2.74
C ALA A 154 -8.21 -11.36 2.09
N ARG A 155 -8.95 -10.32 2.52
CA ARG A 155 -10.30 -10.04 2.03
C ARG A 155 -10.58 -8.54 2.08
N VAL A 156 -11.26 -8.01 1.07
CA VAL A 156 -11.85 -6.67 1.06
C VAL A 156 -13.31 -6.78 1.45
N LEU A 157 -13.82 -5.87 2.28
CA LEU A 157 -15.16 -5.89 2.86
C LEU A 157 -16.11 -4.88 2.20
N ILE A 158 -15.62 -4.06 1.29
CA ILE A 158 -16.33 -3.00 0.57
C ILE A 158 -16.13 -3.15 -0.94
N ALA A 159 -16.94 -2.50 -1.73
CA ALA A 159 -16.86 -2.50 -3.18
C ALA A 159 -16.36 -1.15 -3.72
N PRO A 160 -15.74 -1.11 -4.93
CA PRO A 160 -15.50 0.15 -5.63
C PRO A 160 -16.76 1.00 -5.72
N GLY A 161 -16.64 2.31 -5.45
CA GLY A 161 -17.74 3.25 -5.36
C GLY A 161 -18.30 3.47 -3.95
N ASP A 162 -18.09 2.54 -3.01
CA ASP A 162 -18.56 2.69 -1.63
C ASP A 162 -17.90 3.89 -0.94
N VAL A 163 -18.71 4.69 -0.25
CA VAL A 163 -18.24 5.77 0.62
C VAL A 163 -18.17 5.24 2.05
N VAL A 164 -17.01 5.37 2.66
CA VAL A 164 -16.71 4.87 4.00
C VAL A 164 -16.44 6.01 4.97
N ALA A 165 -16.89 5.84 6.20
CA ALA A 165 -16.52 6.72 7.31
C ALA A 165 -15.13 6.38 7.84
N ARG A 166 -14.45 7.33 8.48
CA ARG A 166 -13.27 7.09 9.31
C ARG A 166 -13.58 5.99 10.35
N GLY A 167 -12.66 5.06 10.55
CA GLY A 167 -12.81 3.95 11.49
C GLY A 167 -13.76 2.83 11.01
N GLN A 168 -14.37 2.96 9.83
CA GLN A 168 -15.19 1.89 9.25
C GLN A 168 -14.33 0.72 8.79
N PRO A 169 -14.69 -0.54 9.12
CA PRO A 169 -14.02 -1.73 8.56
C PRO A 169 -14.07 -1.76 7.04
N ILE A 170 -12.91 -1.96 6.40
CA ILE A 170 -12.75 -1.97 4.94
C ILE A 170 -12.12 -3.24 4.40
N ALA A 171 -11.32 -3.94 5.22
CA ALA A 171 -10.63 -5.15 4.80
C ALA A 171 -10.21 -6.02 6.00
N LEU A 172 -9.77 -7.23 5.70
CA LEU A 172 -9.04 -8.10 6.62
C LEU A 172 -7.59 -8.24 6.14
N SER A 173 -6.64 -8.05 7.06
CA SER A 173 -5.21 -8.26 6.76
C SER A 173 -4.93 -9.70 6.37
N GLY A 174 -3.85 -9.90 5.63
CA GLY A 174 -3.43 -11.21 5.17
C GLY A 174 -1.92 -11.33 5.04
N ALA A 175 -1.53 -12.14 4.10
CA ALA A 175 -0.17 -12.35 3.64
C ALA A 175 -0.22 -12.69 2.14
N SER A 176 -1.13 -12.04 1.39
CA SER A 176 -1.28 -12.33 -0.03
C SER A 176 -0.13 -11.74 -0.83
N GLY A 177 0.47 -12.55 -1.68
CA GLY A 177 1.56 -12.13 -2.55
C GLY A 177 2.74 -13.09 -2.57
N LEU A 178 3.55 -12.95 -3.61
CA LEU A 178 4.69 -13.83 -3.89
C LEU A 178 5.77 -13.77 -2.80
N ASN A 179 5.99 -12.61 -2.18
CA ASN A 179 7.01 -12.40 -1.15
C ASN A 179 6.85 -13.35 0.04
N PHE A 180 5.62 -13.57 0.51
CA PHE A 180 5.37 -14.48 1.64
C PHE A 180 5.65 -15.94 1.29
N VAL A 181 5.28 -16.35 0.07
CA VAL A 181 5.56 -17.71 -0.41
C VAL A 181 7.05 -17.90 -0.62
N ALA A 182 7.73 -16.92 -1.22
CA ALA A 182 9.18 -16.96 -1.45
C ALA A 182 9.99 -16.92 -0.15
N ALA A 183 9.53 -16.20 0.86
CA ALA A 183 10.17 -16.09 2.17
C ALA A 183 9.92 -17.32 3.08
N LEU A 184 9.12 -18.30 2.63
CA LEU A 184 8.79 -19.51 3.41
C LEU A 184 8.30 -19.20 4.83
N GLY A 185 7.53 -18.12 5.00
CA GLY A 185 6.99 -17.70 6.30
C GLY A 185 7.95 -16.92 7.19
N ALA A 186 9.16 -16.59 6.74
CA ALA A 186 10.12 -15.76 7.49
C ALA A 186 9.85 -14.25 7.37
N ASP A 187 9.01 -13.85 6.40
CA ASP A 187 8.47 -12.49 6.30
C ASP A 187 7.22 -12.38 7.17
N PRO A 188 7.13 -11.43 8.11
CA PRO A 188 5.95 -11.27 8.95
C PRO A 188 4.69 -11.00 8.12
N PRO A 189 3.53 -11.65 8.39
CA PRO A 189 2.26 -11.18 7.85
C PRO A 189 2.07 -9.71 8.22
N HIS A 190 1.62 -8.90 7.26
CA HIS A 190 1.55 -7.46 7.49
C HIS A 190 0.53 -6.77 6.60
N LEU A 191 0.12 -5.60 7.04
CA LEU A 191 -0.50 -4.59 6.20
C LEU A 191 0.62 -3.72 5.60
N HIS A 192 0.78 -3.73 4.28
CA HIS A 192 1.56 -2.71 3.57
C HIS A 192 0.63 -1.53 3.28
N PHE A 193 0.91 -0.40 3.91
CA PHE A 193 0.10 0.80 3.88
C PHE A 193 0.82 1.92 3.13
N ASN A 194 0.29 2.31 1.97
CA ASN A 194 0.79 3.45 1.22
C ASN A 194 -0.07 4.69 1.44
N VAL A 195 0.56 5.84 1.45
CA VAL A 195 -0.08 7.14 1.40
C VAL A 195 0.38 7.86 0.14
N TRP A 196 -0.56 8.44 -0.60
CA TRP A 196 -0.27 9.25 -1.79
C TRP A 196 -0.84 10.65 -1.62
N LEU A 197 -0.02 11.63 -1.97
CA LEU A 197 -0.41 13.03 -2.00
C LEU A 197 -0.17 13.56 -3.42
N ASP A 198 -1.19 14.09 -4.05
CA ASP A 198 -1.17 14.54 -5.46
C ASP A 198 -0.69 13.47 -6.45
N GLY A 199 -0.96 12.20 -6.13
CA GLY A 199 -0.59 11.07 -6.96
C GLY A 199 0.83 10.54 -6.75
N GLU A 200 1.62 11.12 -5.85
CA GLU A 200 2.96 10.65 -5.52
C GLU A 200 2.97 9.92 -4.16
N PRO A 201 3.71 8.81 -4.03
CA PRO A 201 3.91 8.15 -2.74
C PRO A 201 4.63 9.08 -1.78
N VAL A 202 4.12 9.18 -0.57
CA VAL A 202 4.72 10.00 0.49
C VAL A 202 4.80 9.22 1.80
N ASP A 203 5.82 9.54 2.58
CA ASP A 203 5.92 9.05 3.95
C ASP A 203 4.88 9.76 4.82
N PRO A 204 3.94 9.07 5.47
CA PRO A 204 3.00 9.72 6.38
C PRO A 204 3.66 10.29 7.64
N PHE A 205 4.82 9.77 8.02
CA PHE A 205 5.61 10.30 9.12
C PHE A 205 6.38 11.55 8.68
N ALA A 206 6.65 12.44 9.62
CA ALA A 206 7.37 13.68 9.41
C ALA A 206 8.84 13.54 9.83
N ALA A 207 9.77 13.91 8.96
CA ALA A 207 11.12 14.22 9.36
C ALA A 207 11.19 15.62 10.01
N ALA A 208 12.35 15.99 10.54
CA ALA A 208 12.54 17.30 11.16
C ALA A 208 12.15 18.43 10.18
N GLY A 209 11.26 19.31 10.62
CA GLY A 209 10.77 20.45 9.83
C GLY A 209 9.60 20.15 8.92
N GLU A 210 9.09 18.91 8.87
CA GLU A 210 7.92 18.54 8.10
C GLU A 210 6.65 18.44 8.96
N ALA A 211 5.48 18.55 8.32
CA ALA A 211 4.19 18.18 8.93
C ALA A 211 3.93 16.68 8.75
N SER A 212 3.49 16.01 9.81
CA SER A 212 3.00 14.64 9.71
C SER A 212 1.63 14.61 9.02
N LEU A 213 1.34 13.55 8.25
CA LEU A 213 -0.02 13.28 7.75
C LEU A 213 -0.89 12.58 8.80
N TRP A 214 -0.27 12.03 9.85
CA TRP A 214 -0.99 11.50 11.00
C TRP A 214 -1.53 12.62 11.88
N ARG A 215 -2.77 12.52 12.33
CA ARG A 215 -3.42 13.55 13.18
C ARG A 215 -2.76 13.74 14.53
N ARG A 216 -2.02 12.73 15.01
CA ARG A 216 -1.25 12.79 16.25
C ARG A 216 0.25 12.83 16.01
N ALA A 217 0.67 13.64 15.07
CA ALA A 217 2.07 13.74 14.65
C ALA A 217 2.64 12.35 14.30
N ASN A 218 3.84 11.99 14.77
CA ASN A 218 4.46 10.69 14.49
C ASN A 218 4.04 9.57 15.47
N ASP A 219 2.97 9.77 16.22
CA ASP A 219 2.39 8.78 17.15
C ASP A 219 0.91 8.52 16.79
N PRO A 220 0.64 7.88 15.63
CA PRO A 220 -0.72 7.65 15.17
C PRO A 220 -1.49 6.72 16.11
N THR A 221 -2.75 7.09 16.35
CA THR A 221 -3.72 6.31 17.11
C THR A 221 -5.02 6.16 16.30
N PRO A 222 -5.88 5.18 16.60
CA PRO A 222 -7.22 5.14 16.04
C PRO A 222 -8.01 6.40 16.35
N GLY A 223 -8.80 6.87 15.38
CA GLY A 223 -9.60 8.09 15.51
C GLY A 223 -11.06 7.83 15.78
N ALA A 224 -11.78 8.90 16.17
CA ALA A 224 -13.23 8.88 16.23
C ALA A 224 -13.84 8.85 14.81
N THR A 225 -15.02 8.24 14.70
CA THR A 225 -15.74 8.16 13.43
C THR A 225 -16.18 9.53 12.95
N ASP A 226 -15.88 9.86 11.72
CA ASP A 226 -16.42 11.01 10.99
C ASP A 226 -16.67 10.63 9.51
N ARG A 227 -17.35 11.51 8.78
CA ARG A 227 -17.70 11.32 7.37
C ARG A 227 -17.27 12.51 6.50
N ASP A 228 -16.38 13.35 7.01
CA ASP A 228 -15.90 14.52 6.27
C ASP A 228 -14.98 14.05 5.14
N LEU A 229 -15.50 14.12 3.92
CA LEU A 229 -14.82 13.75 2.68
C LEU A 229 -14.77 14.95 1.76
N PRO A 230 -13.64 15.67 1.71
CA PRO A 230 -13.44 16.74 0.75
C PRO A 230 -13.54 16.24 -0.70
N PRO A 231 -13.95 17.09 -1.66
CA PRO A 231 -14.02 16.69 -3.06
C PRO A 231 -12.63 16.50 -3.66
N THR A 232 -12.50 15.51 -4.55
CA THR A 232 -11.33 15.38 -5.42
C THR A 232 -11.55 16.12 -6.72
N THR A 233 -10.66 17.07 -7.02
CA THR A 233 -10.72 17.86 -8.24
C THR A 233 -9.65 17.43 -9.23
N ILE A 234 -10.08 16.99 -10.42
CA ILE A 234 -9.23 16.49 -11.49
C ILE A 234 -9.15 17.51 -12.63
N ASP A 235 -7.97 17.69 -13.19
CA ASP A 235 -7.70 18.42 -14.42
C ASP A 235 -7.75 17.45 -15.61
N ASP A 236 -8.69 17.65 -16.51
CA ASP A 236 -8.93 16.74 -17.64
C ASP A 236 -7.77 16.72 -18.64
N ALA A 237 -7.10 17.86 -18.83
CA ALA A 237 -5.96 17.93 -19.75
C ALA A 237 -4.74 17.17 -19.17
N ARG A 238 -4.50 17.30 -17.86
CA ARG A 238 -3.44 16.54 -17.16
C ARG A 238 -3.74 15.05 -17.13
N LEU A 239 -5.01 14.68 -16.89
CA LEU A 239 -5.42 13.27 -16.94
C LEU A 239 -5.20 12.69 -18.34
N ALA A 240 -5.60 13.41 -19.38
CA ALA A 240 -5.37 12.99 -20.77
C ALA A 240 -3.86 12.81 -21.04
N ALA A 241 -3.04 13.79 -20.68
CA ALA A 241 -1.59 13.72 -20.84
C ALA A 241 -0.98 12.50 -20.11
N GLN A 242 -1.45 12.21 -18.87
CA GLN A 242 -0.97 11.05 -18.14
C GLN A 242 -1.39 9.71 -18.79
N LEU A 243 -2.60 9.63 -19.36
CA LEU A 243 -3.08 8.47 -20.11
C LEU A 243 -2.31 8.30 -21.44
N ASP A 244 -1.97 9.40 -22.11
CA ASP A 244 -1.19 9.40 -23.35
C ASP A 244 0.28 9.01 -23.12
N ALA A 245 0.80 9.30 -21.91
CA ALA A 245 2.14 8.82 -21.48
C ALA A 245 2.20 7.31 -21.24
N CYS A 246 1.08 6.59 -21.25
CA CYS A 246 1.08 5.14 -21.05
C CYS A 246 1.55 4.42 -22.32
N ARG A 247 2.67 3.67 -22.21
CA ARG A 247 3.29 2.90 -23.28
C ARG A 247 2.65 1.52 -23.50
N ASP A 248 1.81 1.08 -22.56
CA ASP A 248 1.06 -0.17 -22.64
C ASP A 248 -0.33 0.11 -23.19
N PRO A 249 -0.64 -0.25 -24.46
CA PRO A 249 -1.91 0.07 -25.10
C PRO A 249 -3.10 -0.61 -24.43
N ASP A 250 -2.91 -1.83 -23.91
CA ASP A 250 -3.98 -2.57 -23.24
C ASP A 250 -4.31 -1.94 -21.88
N LEU A 251 -3.29 -1.52 -21.13
CA LEU A 251 -3.47 -0.79 -19.89
C LEU A 251 -4.15 0.56 -20.16
N ALA A 252 -3.66 1.33 -21.12
CA ALA A 252 -4.24 2.62 -21.50
C ALA A 252 -5.72 2.49 -21.91
N ALA A 253 -6.06 1.47 -22.70
CA ALA A 253 -7.44 1.20 -23.10
C ALA A 253 -8.35 0.88 -21.90
N ARG A 254 -7.88 0.03 -20.97
CA ARG A 254 -8.62 -0.28 -19.74
C ARG A 254 -8.83 0.96 -18.86
N LEU A 255 -7.80 1.79 -18.69
CA LEU A 255 -7.91 3.01 -17.91
C LEU A 255 -8.89 4.00 -18.53
N ARG A 256 -8.82 4.21 -19.86
CA ARG A 256 -9.76 5.08 -20.59
C ARG A 256 -11.22 4.59 -20.55
N ALA A 257 -11.43 3.30 -20.40
CA ALA A 257 -12.77 2.69 -20.33
C ALA A 257 -13.48 2.94 -18.98
N ILE A 258 -12.78 3.42 -17.93
CA ILE A 258 -13.39 3.75 -16.64
C ILE A 258 -14.29 4.99 -16.81
N PRO A 259 -15.62 4.88 -16.57
CA PRO A 259 -16.54 5.99 -16.87
C PRO A 259 -16.38 7.18 -15.93
N ASP A 260 -16.27 6.91 -14.61
CA ASP A 260 -16.11 7.97 -13.60
C ASP A 260 -14.72 8.62 -13.72
N ARG A 261 -14.71 9.98 -13.77
CA ARG A 261 -13.50 10.76 -13.98
C ARG A 261 -12.50 10.66 -12.83
N VAL A 262 -12.98 10.70 -11.61
CA VAL A 262 -12.14 10.61 -10.40
C VAL A 262 -11.58 9.21 -10.27
N GLU A 263 -12.42 8.19 -10.45
CA GLU A 263 -11.99 6.80 -10.44
C GLU A 263 -10.92 6.52 -11.51
N ARG A 264 -11.14 7.02 -12.74
CA ARG A 264 -10.17 6.90 -13.84
C ARG A 264 -8.84 7.56 -13.49
N ALA A 265 -8.86 8.76 -12.92
CA ALA A 265 -7.65 9.47 -12.53
C ALA A 265 -6.88 8.73 -11.45
N LEU A 266 -7.55 8.26 -10.39
CA LEU A 266 -6.90 7.54 -9.31
C LEU A 266 -6.45 6.13 -9.74
N ALA A 267 -7.20 5.45 -10.59
CA ALA A 267 -6.77 4.18 -11.19
C ALA A 267 -5.51 4.37 -12.05
N THR A 268 -5.40 5.49 -12.77
CA THR A 268 -4.20 5.84 -13.55
C THR A 268 -3.02 6.14 -12.63
N VAL A 269 -3.22 6.90 -11.57
CA VAL A 269 -2.21 7.15 -10.53
C VAL A 269 -1.73 5.84 -9.90
N PHE A 270 -2.67 4.95 -9.55
CA PHE A 270 -2.34 3.63 -9.00
C PHE A 270 -1.50 2.81 -9.98
N ALA A 271 -1.93 2.69 -11.23
CA ALA A 271 -1.22 1.92 -12.26
C ALA A 271 0.21 2.48 -12.47
N ARG A 272 0.37 3.79 -12.53
CA ARG A 272 1.68 4.46 -12.66
C ARG A 272 2.60 4.13 -11.48
N ASN A 273 2.10 4.21 -10.25
CA ASN A 273 2.90 3.96 -9.05
C ASN A 273 3.33 2.49 -8.91
N TYR A 274 2.48 1.56 -9.33
CA TYR A 274 2.81 0.14 -9.30
C TYR A 274 3.57 -0.35 -10.53
N GLN A 275 3.43 0.32 -11.67
CA GLN A 275 4.07 -0.04 -12.94
C GLN A 275 4.67 1.20 -13.64
N PRO A 276 5.57 1.94 -12.96
CA PRO A 276 6.07 3.24 -13.46
C PRO A 276 6.76 3.12 -14.81
N MET A 277 7.39 1.99 -15.11
CA MET A 277 8.06 1.71 -16.38
C MET A 277 7.12 1.69 -17.59
N ARG A 278 5.82 1.53 -17.37
CA ARG A 278 4.80 1.57 -18.41
C ARG A 278 4.38 2.99 -18.79
N PHE A 279 4.97 4.00 -18.17
CA PHE A 279 4.70 5.41 -18.46
C PHE A 279 5.98 6.14 -18.83
N THR A 280 5.91 7.00 -19.85
CA THR A 280 7.04 7.84 -20.29
C THR A 280 7.17 9.11 -19.48
N ASP A 281 6.09 9.55 -18.84
CA ASP A 281 6.05 10.77 -18.07
C ASP A 281 5.11 10.62 -16.86
N HIS A 282 5.30 11.48 -15.87
CA HIS A 282 4.57 11.50 -14.60
C HIS A 282 3.85 12.84 -14.44
N VAL A 283 2.66 12.90 -14.99
CA VAL A 283 1.80 14.08 -14.85
C VAL A 283 0.77 13.80 -13.76
N SER A 284 0.76 14.64 -12.72
CA SER A 284 -0.30 14.56 -11.69
C SER A 284 -1.63 14.98 -12.28
N PRO A 285 -2.70 14.16 -12.20
CA PRO A 285 -4.00 14.51 -12.76
C PRO A 285 -4.82 15.47 -11.89
N TYR A 286 -4.34 15.84 -10.70
CA TYR A 286 -5.04 16.74 -9.79
C TYR A 286 -4.95 18.19 -10.26
N ALA A 287 -6.07 18.92 -10.10
CA ALA A 287 -6.18 20.33 -10.54
C ALA A 287 -5.37 21.29 -9.64
N SER A 288 -5.21 20.94 -8.37
CA SER A 288 -4.45 21.70 -7.37
C SER A 288 -3.52 20.80 -6.58
N ARG A 289 -2.48 21.38 -5.99
CA ARG A 289 -1.64 20.66 -5.04
C ARG A 289 -2.29 20.64 -3.67
N ALA A 290 -2.38 19.47 -3.08
CA ALA A 290 -2.83 19.27 -1.72
C ALA A 290 -1.78 19.77 -0.71
N ALA A 291 -2.26 20.38 0.36
CA ALA A 291 -1.40 20.70 1.49
C ALA A 291 -1.05 19.44 2.30
N ARG A 292 0.21 19.34 2.72
CA ARG A 292 0.63 18.29 3.64
C ARG A 292 0.16 18.64 5.06
N VAL A 293 -1.04 18.19 5.42
CA VAL A 293 -1.68 18.47 6.73
C VAL A 293 -2.13 17.17 7.40
N PRO A 294 -2.23 17.13 8.74
CA PRO A 294 -2.66 15.95 9.48
C PRO A 294 -4.10 15.55 9.17
N ARG A 295 -4.31 14.40 8.52
CA ARG A 295 -5.64 13.90 8.14
C ARG A 295 -5.88 12.44 8.48
N LEU A 296 -4.81 11.63 8.71
CA LEU A 296 -4.89 10.19 8.86
C LEU A 296 -4.83 9.78 10.32
N ASP A 297 -5.59 8.74 10.66
CA ASP A 297 -5.49 7.98 11.90
C ASP A 297 -4.93 6.58 11.62
N LEU A 298 -4.54 5.85 12.67
CA LEU A 298 -4.01 4.49 12.55
C LEU A 298 -5.07 3.58 11.89
N PRO A 299 -4.76 2.80 10.83
CA PRO A 299 -5.72 2.03 10.05
C PRO A 299 -6.14 0.71 10.71
N PHE A 300 -6.27 0.70 12.03
CA PHE A 300 -6.69 -0.46 12.81
C PHE A 300 -7.83 -0.11 13.77
N ALA A 301 -8.68 -1.10 14.05
CA ALA A 301 -9.70 -0.94 15.08
C ALA A 301 -9.06 -0.72 16.46
N ALA A 302 -9.60 0.23 17.22
CA ALA A 302 -9.10 0.54 18.56
C ALA A 302 -9.14 -0.64 19.54
N THR A 303 -9.94 -1.66 19.26
CA THR A 303 -9.98 -2.93 20.00
C THR A 303 -8.77 -3.80 19.75
N ASP A 304 -8.12 -3.66 18.59
CA ASP A 304 -6.96 -4.46 18.19
C ASP A 304 -5.66 -3.75 18.53
N TYR A 305 -5.50 -2.52 18.06
CA TYR A 305 -4.32 -1.71 18.28
C TYR A 305 -4.69 -0.27 18.62
N ASP A 306 -3.98 0.35 19.57
CA ASP A 306 -4.21 1.74 20.00
C ASP A 306 -3.01 2.66 19.77
N ARG A 307 -1.86 2.11 19.39
CA ARG A 307 -0.61 2.82 19.12
C ARG A 307 0.32 1.99 18.23
N ILE A 308 1.41 2.59 17.80
CA ILE A 308 2.49 1.91 17.08
C ILE A 308 3.62 1.48 18.01
N HIS A 309 4.40 0.49 17.57
CA HIS A 309 5.71 0.16 18.13
C HIS A 309 6.75 0.32 17.01
N LEU A 310 7.62 1.32 17.16
CA LEU A 310 8.81 1.48 16.35
C LEU A 310 9.97 0.80 17.07
N PRO A 311 10.76 -0.07 16.43
CA PRO A 311 12.01 -0.53 17.00
C PRO A 311 12.94 0.67 17.24
N SER A 312 13.74 0.58 18.26
CA SER A 312 14.79 1.57 18.51
C SER A 312 15.72 1.66 17.30
N PRO A 313 16.16 2.86 16.89
CA PRO A 313 17.09 3.06 15.80
C PRO A 313 18.40 2.32 15.98
#